data_03b18f101943196296b7140b4f394f0e
#
_entry.id   03b18f101943196296b7140b4f394f0e
#
_cell.length_a   1.000
_cell.length_b   1.000
_cell.length_c   1.000
_cell.angle_alpha   90.00
_cell.angle_beta   90.00
_cell.angle_gamma   90.00
#
_symmetry.space_group_name_H-M   'P 1'
#
loop_
_entity.id
_entity.type
_entity.pdbx_description
1 polymer ?
#
loop_
_entity_poly.entity_id
_entity_poly.type
_entity_poly.pdbx_seq_one_letter_code
_entity_poly.pdbx_strand_id
1 'polypeptide(L)'
;MYFEPMTKTSVEILAHLSSRIRESFTVRQIADAIGKDYKISHVMTMRLAKQNYIIAEKRRPVTYCKLNLKSNSSILAYIEGIRVSRFFAKHRDLEIIVSELLSKIASPFFTMILFGSHVKGTASERSDVDIIFLIPDRKFEKEVTSAVGSVKHISPIGIHEIVLTSDEFTDLLKQKTSNIAWEAVDNRIVPYGAQTLFKILEAVL
;
A
#
# COMPACT_ATOMS: atom_id res chain seq x y z
N MET A 1 18.44 -13.58 -11.76
CA MET A 1 16.98 -13.82 -11.71
C MET A 1 16.34 -13.04 -12.85
N TYR A 2 15.85 -13.72 -13.89
CA TYR A 2 15.20 -13.06 -15.03
C TYR A 2 13.76 -12.70 -14.60
N PHE A 3 13.41 -11.42 -14.60
CA PHE A 3 12.03 -11.00 -14.46
C PHE A 3 11.32 -11.19 -15.82
N GLU A 4 10.36 -12.11 -15.89
CA GLU A 4 9.44 -12.10 -17.01
C GLU A 4 8.63 -10.79 -16.99
N PRO A 5 8.48 -10.12 -18.13
CA PRO A 5 7.70 -8.89 -18.17
C PRO A 5 6.25 -9.15 -17.72
N MET A 6 5.80 -8.34 -16.77
CA MET A 6 4.42 -8.43 -16.30
C MET A 6 3.44 -7.91 -17.35
N THR A 7 2.43 -8.69 -17.68
CA THR A 7 1.34 -8.23 -18.54
C THR A 7 0.46 -7.23 -17.78
N LYS A 8 -0.26 -6.37 -18.52
CA LYS A 8 -1.23 -5.44 -17.93
C LYS A 8 -2.22 -6.17 -17.00
N THR A 9 -2.74 -7.32 -17.42
CA THR A 9 -3.67 -8.13 -16.60
C THR A 9 -3.01 -8.65 -15.33
N SER A 10 -1.75 -9.09 -15.38
CA SER A 10 -1.01 -9.52 -14.18
C SER A 10 -0.85 -8.38 -13.19
N VAL A 11 -0.52 -7.19 -13.66
CA VAL A 11 -0.43 -5.97 -12.84
C VAL A 11 -1.78 -5.63 -12.19
N GLU A 12 -2.88 -5.70 -12.95
CA GLU A 12 -4.22 -5.41 -12.44
C GLU A 12 -4.65 -6.39 -11.34
N ILE A 13 -4.37 -7.69 -11.54
CA ILE A 13 -4.64 -8.72 -10.52
C ILE A 13 -3.83 -8.45 -9.25
N LEU A 14 -2.52 -8.24 -9.37
CA LEU A 14 -1.67 -7.99 -8.21
C LEU A 14 -2.02 -6.68 -7.51
N ALA A 15 -2.36 -5.62 -8.24
CA ALA A 15 -2.79 -4.35 -7.67
C ALA A 15 -4.10 -4.49 -6.88
N HIS A 16 -5.06 -5.28 -7.40
CA HIS A 16 -6.30 -5.59 -6.69
C HIS A 16 -6.02 -6.37 -5.39
N LEU A 17 -5.25 -7.45 -5.46
CA LEU A 17 -4.89 -8.25 -4.28
C LEU A 17 -4.02 -7.46 -3.29
N SER A 18 -3.12 -6.61 -3.77
CA SER A 18 -2.31 -5.74 -2.92
C SER A 18 -3.15 -4.70 -2.19
N SER A 19 -4.25 -4.21 -2.77
CA SER A 19 -5.12 -3.25 -2.07
C SER A 19 -5.85 -3.85 -0.88
N ARG A 20 -5.96 -5.19 -0.81
CA ARG A 20 -6.71 -5.94 0.21
C ARG A 20 -5.92 -7.17 0.67
N ILE A 21 -4.74 -6.94 1.23
CA ILE A 21 -3.74 -7.98 1.52
C ILE A 21 -4.20 -9.05 2.51
N ARG A 22 -5.20 -8.75 3.34
CA ARG A 22 -5.76 -9.67 4.35
C ARG A 22 -6.91 -10.53 3.81
N GLU A 23 -7.41 -10.21 2.62
CA GLU A 23 -8.55 -10.88 2.03
C GLU A 23 -8.14 -11.96 1.03
N SER A 24 -9.05 -12.91 0.82
CA SER A 24 -8.93 -13.94 -0.22
C SER A 24 -10.10 -13.84 -1.18
N PHE A 25 -9.83 -13.95 -2.46
CA PHE A 25 -10.81 -13.77 -3.53
C PHE A 25 -10.88 -15.02 -4.39
N THR A 26 -12.06 -15.36 -4.88
CA THR A 26 -12.19 -16.32 -5.95
C THR A 26 -11.69 -15.73 -7.26
N VAL A 27 -11.32 -16.59 -8.21
CA VAL A 27 -10.92 -16.12 -9.56
C VAL A 27 -12.03 -15.32 -10.24
N ARG A 28 -13.31 -15.66 -9.96
CA ARG A 28 -14.47 -14.91 -10.47
C ARG A 28 -14.48 -13.49 -9.90
N GLN A 29 -14.35 -13.35 -8.58
CA GLN A 29 -14.31 -12.03 -7.93
C GLN A 29 -13.13 -11.18 -8.42
N ILE A 30 -11.97 -11.80 -8.66
CA ILE A 30 -10.81 -11.09 -9.25
C ILE A 30 -11.16 -10.62 -10.67
N ALA A 31 -11.73 -11.48 -11.50
CA ALA A 31 -12.11 -11.13 -12.88
C ALA A 31 -13.08 -9.95 -12.94
N ASP A 32 -14.12 -10.00 -12.10
CA ASP A 32 -15.13 -8.94 -11.99
C ASP A 32 -14.52 -7.63 -11.50
N ALA A 33 -13.63 -7.68 -10.48
CA ALA A 33 -12.97 -6.51 -9.91
C ALA A 33 -12.04 -5.79 -10.90
N ILE A 34 -11.37 -6.53 -11.79
CA ILE A 34 -10.48 -5.94 -12.80
C ILE A 34 -11.16 -5.71 -14.16
N GLY A 35 -12.45 -6.05 -14.29
CA GLY A 35 -13.23 -5.87 -15.52
C GLY A 35 -12.71 -6.71 -16.69
N LYS A 36 -12.30 -7.97 -16.44
CA LYS A 36 -11.75 -8.87 -17.45
C LYS A 36 -12.53 -10.18 -17.56
N ASP A 37 -12.43 -10.79 -18.73
CA ASP A 37 -12.99 -12.13 -18.96
C ASP A 37 -12.44 -13.14 -17.96
N TYR A 38 -13.32 -14.07 -17.52
CA TYR A 38 -12.96 -15.10 -16.54
C TYR A 38 -11.81 -16.01 -17.01
N LYS A 39 -11.82 -16.44 -18.29
CA LYS A 39 -10.78 -17.35 -18.79
C LYS A 39 -9.41 -16.68 -18.78
N ILE A 40 -9.34 -15.42 -19.20
CA ILE A 40 -8.11 -14.63 -19.19
C ILE A 40 -7.62 -14.45 -17.74
N SER A 41 -8.53 -14.05 -16.84
CA SER A 41 -8.21 -13.86 -15.42
C SER A 41 -7.77 -15.15 -14.75
N HIS A 42 -8.42 -16.29 -15.06
CA HIS A 42 -8.04 -17.61 -14.55
C HIS A 42 -6.61 -17.98 -14.97
N VAL A 43 -6.31 -17.90 -16.27
CA VAL A 43 -4.98 -18.26 -16.79
C VAL A 43 -3.89 -17.38 -16.14
N MET A 44 -4.12 -16.06 -16.05
CA MET A 44 -3.14 -15.14 -15.45
C MET A 44 -3.00 -15.35 -13.94
N THR A 45 -4.09 -15.57 -13.21
CA THR A 45 -4.03 -15.85 -11.77
C THR A 45 -3.27 -17.14 -11.48
N MET A 46 -3.51 -18.19 -12.25
CA MET A 46 -2.78 -19.47 -12.09
C MET A 46 -1.30 -19.33 -12.47
N ARG A 47 -0.96 -18.52 -13.49
CA ARG A 47 0.43 -18.19 -13.82
C ARG A 47 1.12 -17.46 -12.67
N LEU A 48 0.47 -16.42 -12.10
CA LEU A 48 1.00 -15.69 -10.95
C LEU A 48 1.16 -16.58 -9.71
N ALA A 49 0.25 -17.54 -9.50
CA ALA A 49 0.39 -18.54 -8.43
C ALA A 49 1.60 -19.46 -8.67
N LYS A 50 1.82 -19.92 -9.92
CA LYS A 50 3.00 -20.70 -10.29
C LYS A 50 4.31 -19.93 -10.10
N GLN A 51 4.27 -18.62 -10.31
CA GLN A 51 5.39 -17.69 -10.09
C GLN A 51 5.53 -17.27 -8.61
N ASN A 52 4.71 -17.82 -7.72
CA ASN A 52 4.72 -17.55 -6.27
C ASN A 52 4.35 -16.13 -5.86
N TYR A 53 3.67 -15.36 -6.72
CA TYR A 53 3.12 -14.04 -6.35
C TYR A 53 1.76 -14.12 -5.67
N ILE A 54 1.04 -15.22 -5.88
CA ILE A 54 -0.29 -15.48 -5.34
C ILE A 54 -0.28 -16.84 -4.66
N ILE A 55 -0.92 -16.93 -3.50
CA ILE A 55 -1.26 -18.20 -2.84
C ILE A 55 -2.65 -18.58 -3.34
N ALA A 56 -2.77 -19.76 -3.99
CA ALA A 56 -4.02 -20.29 -4.50
C ALA A 56 -4.43 -21.54 -3.71
N GLU A 57 -5.51 -21.45 -2.94
CA GLU A 57 -6.04 -22.55 -2.11
C GLU A 57 -7.30 -23.13 -2.75
N LYS A 58 -7.27 -24.42 -3.09
CA LYS A 58 -8.45 -25.16 -3.58
C LYS A 58 -9.36 -25.51 -2.41
N ARG A 59 -10.52 -24.88 -2.34
CA ARG A 59 -11.63 -25.23 -1.44
C ARG A 59 -12.82 -25.61 -2.31
N ARG A 60 -12.92 -26.90 -2.70
CA ARG A 60 -13.93 -27.36 -3.67
C ARG A 60 -15.32 -26.81 -3.37
N PRO A 61 -16.07 -26.29 -4.37
CA PRO A 61 -15.74 -26.28 -5.82
C PRO A 61 -14.89 -25.11 -6.27
N VAL A 62 -14.41 -24.25 -5.37
CA VAL A 62 -13.80 -22.93 -5.70
C VAL A 62 -12.32 -22.87 -5.34
N THR A 63 -11.55 -22.05 -6.04
CA THR A 63 -10.17 -21.68 -5.69
C THR A 63 -10.15 -20.26 -5.13
N TYR A 64 -9.62 -20.10 -3.93
CA TYR A 64 -9.38 -18.80 -3.29
C TYR A 64 -7.94 -18.37 -3.50
N CYS A 65 -7.76 -17.11 -3.82
CA CYS A 65 -6.48 -16.53 -4.14
C CYS A 65 -6.22 -15.31 -3.24
N LYS A 66 -5.01 -15.21 -2.70
CA LYS A 66 -4.54 -14.05 -1.94
C LYS A 66 -3.12 -13.68 -2.34
N LEU A 67 -2.73 -12.44 -2.07
CA LEU A 67 -1.37 -11.99 -2.30
C LEU A 67 -0.40 -12.82 -1.45
N ASN A 68 0.72 -13.23 -2.05
CA ASN A 68 1.81 -13.85 -1.31
C ASN A 68 2.81 -12.78 -0.87
N LEU A 69 2.77 -12.39 0.40
CA LEU A 69 3.70 -11.39 0.96
C LEU A 69 5.14 -11.90 1.02
N LYS A 70 5.34 -13.24 1.05
CA LYS A 70 6.68 -13.85 0.98
C LYS A 70 7.27 -13.86 -0.44
N SER A 71 6.58 -13.26 -1.39
CA SER A 71 7.09 -13.04 -2.74
C SER A 71 8.13 -11.90 -2.75
N ASN A 72 8.67 -11.60 -3.93
CA ASN A 72 9.66 -10.54 -4.08
C ASN A 72 9.11 -9.16 -3.69
N SER A 73 9.58 -8.60 -2.58
CA SER A 73 9.15 -7.29 -2.06
C SER A 73 9.38 -6.13 -3.04
N SER A 74 10.37 -6.23 -3.94
CA SER A 74 10.58 -5.22 -4.99
C SER A 74 9.45 -5.22 -6.02
N ILE A 75 8.89 -6.39 -6.34
CA ILE A 75 7.74 -6.49 -7.24
C ILE A 75 6.48 -5.93 -6.55
N LEU A 76 6.30 -6.21 -5.27
CA LEU A 76 5.18 -5.65 -4.50
C LEU A 76 5.29 -4.13 -4.41
N ALA A 77 6.50 -3.58 -4.22
CA ALA A 77 6.74 -2.15 -4.24
C ALA A 77 6.48 -1.53 -5.62
N TYR A 78 6.86 -2.20 -6.70
CA TYR A 78 6.50 -1.77 -8.07
C TYR A 78 4.99 -1.72 -8.29
N ILE A 79 4.25 -2.74 -7.85
CA ILE A 79 2.78 -2.76 -7.91
C ILE A 79 2.18 -1.62 -7.08
N GLU A 80 2.74 -1.34 -5.90
CA GLU A 80 2.31 -0.21 -5.08
C GLU A 80 2.56 1.13 -5.78
N GLY A 81 3.71 1.30 -6.46
CA GLY A 81 4.00 2.48 -7.27
C GLY A 81 2.97 2.73 -8.37
N ILE A 82 2.45 1.67 -9.01
CA ILE A 82 1.35 1.77 -9.97
C ILE A 82 0.06 2.23 -9.29
N ARG A 83 -0.24 1.74 -8.08
CA ARG A 83 -1.40 2.18 -7.29
C ARG A 83 -1.29 3.64 -6.90
N VAL A 84 -0.12 4.08 -6.47
CA VAL A 84 0.21 5.49 -6.16
C VAL A 84 -0.05 6.37 -7.37
N SER A 85 0.50 6.02 -8.54
CA SER A 85 0.32 6.78 -9.77
C SER A 85 -1.16 6.91 -10.16
N ARG A 86 -1.94 5.82 -10.04
CA ARG A 86 -3.38 5.83 -10.32
C ARG A 86 -4.18 6.67 -9.31
N PHE A 87 -3.76 6.68 -8.06
CA PHE A 87 -4.37 7.47 -7.01
C PHE A 87 -4.13 8.95 -7.25
N PHE A 88 -2.90 9.37 -7.46
CA PHE A 88 -2.55 10.77 -7.71
C PHE A 88 -3.06 11.32 -9.04
N ALA A 89 -3.28 10.46 -10.04
CA ALA A 89 -3.98 10.89 -11.25
C ALA A 89 -5.40 11.43 -10.99
N LYS A 90 -6.01 11.07 -9.85
CA LYS A 90 -7.34 11.52 -9.41
C LYS A 90 -7.29 12.53 -8.25
N HIS A 91 -6.13 12.67 -7.59
CA HIS A 91 -5.95 13.49 -6.38
C HIS A 91 -4.67 14.32 -6.50
N ARG A 92 -4.69 15.29 -7.44
CA ARG A 92 -3.53 16.14 -7.75
C ARG A 92 -3.09 17.04 -6.62
N ASP A 93 -4.01 17.51 -5.82
CA ASP A 93 -3.79 18.27 -4.60
C ASP A 93 -2.96 17.47 -3.58
N LEU A 94 -3.29 16.21 -3.38
CA LEU A 94 -2.51 15.32 -2.50
C LEU A 94 -1.14 14.98 -3.09
N GLU A 95 -1.02 14.85 -4.42
CA GLU A 95 0.28 14.67 -5.08
C GLU A 95 1.23 15.83 -4.79
N ILE A 96 0.73 17.07 -4.84
CA ILE A 96 1.51 18.27 -4.53
C ILE A 96 1.97 18.24 -3.08
N ILE A 97 1.07 17.99 -2.13
CA ILE A 97 1.40 17.90 -0.70
C ILE A 97 2.49 16.85 -0.45
N VAL A 98 2.32 15.66 -1.02
CA VAL A 98 3.28 14.56 -0.87
C VAL A 98 4.64 14.93 -1.48
N SER A 99 4.65 15.54 -2.66
CA SER A 99 5.89 15.97 -3.33
C SER A 99 6.64 17.03 -2.51
N GLU A 100 5.92 17.99 -1.92
CA GLU A 100 6.50 18.99 -1.02
C GLU A 100 7.08 18.35 0.25
N LEU A 101 6.37 17.39 0.88
CA LEU A 101 6.87 16.66 2.04
C LEU A 101 8.16 15.90 1.69
N LEU A 102 8.15 15.16 0.57
CA LEU A 102 9.31 14.40 0.12
C LEU A 102 10.52 15.28 -0.20
N SER A 103 10.29 16.49 -0.71
CA SER A 103 11.37 17.44 -1.00
C SER A 103 12.07 18.01 0.24
N LYS A 104 11.39 18.00 1.39
CA LYS A 104 11.87 18.58 2.65
C LYS A 104 12.49 17.58 3.60
N ILE A 105 12.26 16.27 3.41
CA ILE A 105 12.86 15.20 4.21
C ILE A 105 14.14 14.74 3.51
N ALA A 106 15.30 15.06 4.09
CA ALA A 106 16.60 14.74 3.50
C ALA A 106 16.97 13.26 3.69
N SER A 107 16.54 12.64 4.79
CA SER A 107 16.79 11.21 5.06
C SER A 107 16.05 10.32 4.06
N PRO A 108 16.72 9.36 3.39
CA PRO A 108 16.05 8.40 2.53
C PRO A 108 15.44 7.20 3.31
N PHE A 109 15.63 7.15 4.63
CA PHE A 109 15.31 5.98 5.46
C PHE A 109 13.97 6.15 6.19
N PHE A 110 12.89 6.26 5.44
CA PHE A 110 11.53 6.27 6.00
C PHE A 110 10.54 5.62 5.05
N THR A 111 9.33 5.41 5.53
CA THR A 111 8.18 5.02 4.70
C THR A 111 7.04 6.00 4.96
N MET A 112 6.41 6.49 3.89
CA MET A 112 5.23 7.35 3.97
C MET A 112 4.00 6.56 3.54
N ILE A 113 2.98 6.53 4.40
CA ILE A 113 1.72 5.82 4.17
C ILE A 113 0.58 6.82 4.29
N LEU A 114 -0.13 7.06 3.20
CA LEU A 114 -1.41 7.78 3.21
C LEU A 114 -2.51 6.77 3.51
N PHE A 115 -3.48 7.16 4.35
CA PHE A 115 -4.62 6.33 4.70
C PHE A 115 -5.86 7.19 5.04
N GLY A 116 -6.84 6.64 5.72
CA GLY A 116 -8.01 7.38 6.17
C GLY A 116 -9.01 7.73 5.07
N SER A 117 -9.76 8.81 5.28
CA SER A 117 -10.93 9.17 4.47
C SER A 117 -10.58 9.50 3.02
N HIS A 118 -9.47 10.17 2.76
CA HIS A 118 -9.02 10.50 1.40
C HIS A 118 -8.71 9.25 0.58
N VAL A 119 -8.08 8.25 1.18
CA VAL A 119 -7.77 6.98 0.49
C VAL A 119 -9.01 6.12 0.32
N LYS A 120 -9.94 6.16 1.28
CA LYS A 120 -11.25 5.46 1.20
C LYS A 120 -12.22 6.10 0.21
N GLY A 121 -11.96 7.34 -0.23
CA GLY A 121 -12.88 8.11 -1.08
C GLY A 121 -14.12 8.64 -0.33
N THR A 122 -14.02 8.80 0.98
CA THR A 122 -15.10 9.32 1.86
C THR A 122 -14.76 10.69 2.46
N ALA A 123 -13.66 11.30 2.02
CA ALA A 123 -13.23 12.61 2.49
C ALA A 123 -14.26 13.70 2.16
N SER A 124 -14.47 14.64 3.08
CA SER A 124 -15.19 15.89 2.88
C SER A 124 -14.18 17.03 2.63
N GLU A 125 -14.68 18.21 2.26
CA GLU A 125 -13.84 19.44 2.09
C GLU A 125 -13.05 19.83 3.36
N ARG A 126 -13.48 19.36 4.53
CA ARG A 126 -12.83 19.66 5.81
C ARG A 126 -11.98 18.51 6.34
N SER A 127 -11.84 17.43 5.58
CA SER A 127 -11.07 16.26 6.00
C SER A 127 -9.58 16.52 5.86
N ASP A 128 -8.84 16.26 6.93
CA ASP A 128 -7.38 16.23 6.89
C ASP A 128 -6.89 15.00 6.12
N VAL A 129 -5.71 15.09 5.53
CA VAL A 129 -5.01 13.92 4.99
C VAL A 129 -4.25 13.24 6.12
N ASP A 130 -4.56 11.95 6.34
CA ASP A 130 -3.89 11.13 7.35
C ASP A 130 -2.62 10.51 6.77
N ILE A 131 -1.48 10.72 7.42
CA ILE A 131 -0.18 10.24 6.98
C ILE A 131 0.56 9.58 8.14
N ILE A 132 0.98 8.32 7.96
CA ILE A 132 1.97 7.69 8.84
C ILE A 132 3.34 7.80 8.21
N PHE A 133 4.31 8.24 9.00
CA PHE A 133 5.74 8.14 8.70
C PHE A 133 6.34 7.04 9.56
N LEU A 134 6.86 5.99 8.91
CA LEU A 134 7.66 4.98 9.59
C LEU A 134 9.12 5.36 9.48
N ILE A 135 9.76 5.54 10.60
CA ILE A 135 11.18 5.91 10.71
C ILE A 135 11.97 4.77 11.35
N PRO A 136 13.27 4.61 11.03
CA PRO A 136 14.09 3.56 11.63
C PRO A 136 14.41 3.82 13.10
N ASP A 137 14.47 5.10 13.52
CA ASP A 137 14.90 5.52 14.85
C ASP A 137 14.26 6.88 15.19
N ARG A 138 13.91 7.11 16.43
CA ARG A 138 13.31 8.36 16.93
C ARG A 138 14.15 9.62 16.67
N LYS A 139 15.46 9.50 16.46
CA LYS A 139 16.31 10.65 16.05
C LYS A 139 15.86 11.32 14.75
N PHE A 140 15.16 10.61 13.87
CA PHE A 140 14.61 11.14 12.61
C PHE A 140 13.25 11.86 12.78
N GLU A 141 12.60 11.74 13.94
CA GLU A 141 11.28 12.31 14.20
C GLU A 141 11.26 13.82 14.03
N LYS A 142 12.27 14.51 14.56
CA LYS A 142 12.37 15.99 14.47
C LYS A 142 12.46 16.48 13.01
N GLU A 143 13.15 15.74 12.14
CA GLU A 143 13.25 16.07 10.73
C GLU A 143 11.88 15.95 10.05
N VAL A 144 11.18 14.85 10.26
CA VAL A 144 9.85 14.60 9.69
C VAL A 144 8.85 15.64 10.19
N THR A 145 8.76 15.88 11.50
CA THR A 145 7.81 16.82 12.08
C THR A 145 8.08 18.26 11.64
N SER A 146 9.35 18.64 11.46
CA SER A 146 9.73 19.94 10.93
C SER A 146 9.31 20.11 9.46
N ALA A 147 9.52 19.08 8.63
CA ALA A 147 9.07 19.07 7.24
C ALA A 147 7.55 19.18 7.13
N VAL A 148 6.81 18.40 7.93
CA VAL A 148 5.35 18.48 7.99
C VAL A 148 4.88 19.85 8.45
N GLY A 149 5.47 20.42 9.51
CA GLY A 149 5.15 21.76 9.99
C GLY A 149 5.30 22.81 8.89
N SER A 150 6.37 22.74 8.11
CA SER A 150 6.60 23.66 7.00
C SER A 150 5.56 23.56 5.89
N VAL A 151 5.07 22.33 5.59
CA VAL A 151 4.04 22.12 4.56
C VAL A 151 2.66 22.48 5.07
N LYS A 152 2.33 22.22 6.35
CA LYS A 152 1.05 22.62 6.97
C LYS A 152 0.74 24.10 6.82
N HIS A 153 1.75 24.95 6.89
CA HIS A 153 1.57 26.41 6.77
C HIS A 153 1.11 26.87 5.38
N ILE A 154 1.40 26.11 4.34
CA ILE A 154 1.10 26.47 2.94
C ILE A 154 0.05 25.57 2.31
N SER A 155 -0.29 24.46 2.94
CA SER A 155 -1.25 23.48 2.41
C SER A 155 -2.68 23.97 2.61
N PRO A 156 -3.55 23.91 1.57
CA PRO A 156 -4.97 24.19 1.69
C PRO A 156 -5.74 23.04 2.38
N ILE A 157 -5.14 21.85 2.47
CA ILE A 157 -5.71 20.67 3.14
C ILE A 157 -4.93 20.45 4.43
N GLY A 158 -5.64 20.23 5.54
CA GLY A 158 -5.02 19.87 6.82
C GLY A 158 -4.23 18.56 6.71
N ILE A 159 -3.16 18.44 7.47
CA ILE A 159 -2.33 17.24 7.53
C ILE A 159 -2.34 16.71 8.95
N HIS A 160 -2.80 15.48 9.11
CA HIS A 160 -2.72 14.74 10.36
C HIS A 160 -1.60 13.72 10.25
N GLU A 161 -0.44 14.03 10.79
CA GLU A 161 0.73 13.15 10.78
C GLU A 161 0.85 12.32 12.05
N ILE A 162 1.28 11.08 11.86
CA ILE A 162 1.66 10.14 12.92
C ILE A 162 3.06 9.64 12.59
N VAL A 163 4.00 9.82 13.52
CA VAL A 163 5.37 9.33 13.37
C VAL A 163 5.57 8.12 14.29
N LEU A 164 5.89 6.99 13.69
CA LEU A 164 6.17 5.73 14.40
C LEU A 164 7.53 5.19 13.97
N THR A 165 8.21 4.52 14.87
CA THR A 165 9.32 3.66 14.46
C THR A 165 8.80 2.39 13.79
N SER A 166 9.63 1.74 12.98
CA SER A 166 9.27 0.45 12.38
C SER A 166 8.92 -0.61 13.41
N ASP A 167 9.55 -0.57 14.57
CA ASP A 167 9.28 -1.51 15.67
C ASP A 167 7.92 -1.22 16.33
N GLU A 168 7.60 0.04 16.62
CA GLU A 168 6.29 0.43 17.15
C GLU A 168 5.15 0.05 16.21
N PHE A 169 5.33 0.29 14.92
CA PHE A 169 4.34 -0.10 13.92
C PHE A 169 4.17 -1.63 13.87
N THR A 170 5.29 -2.36 13.93
CA THR A 170 5.29 -3.83 13.97
C THR A 170 4.56 -4.35 15.22
N ASP A 171 4.77 -3.74 16.37
CA ASP A 171 4.11 -4.14 17.61
C ASP A 171 2.60 -3.83 17.60
N LEU A 172 2.18 -2.72 16.97
CA LEU A 172 0.76 -2.46 16.71
C LEU A 172 0.14 -3.52 15.78
N LEU A 173 0.85 -3.95 14.75
CA LEU A 173 0.38 -5.01 13.84
C LEU A 173 0.25 -6.38 14.52
N LYS A 174 1.06 -6.68 15.53
CA LYS A 174 0.94 -7.93 16.31
C LYS A 174 -0.27 -7.94 17.24
N GLN A 175 -0.85 -6.79 17.55
CA GLN A 175 -2.05 -6.70 18.37
C GLN A 175 -3.25 -7.23 17.59
N LYS A 176 -4.09 -8.03 18.25
CA LYS A 176 -5.30 -8.60 17.64
C LYS A 176 -6.48 -7.64 17.55
N THR A 177 -6.36 -6.48 18.18
CA THR A 177 -7.40 -5.42 18.20
C THR A 177 -7.22 -4.49 17.00
N SER A 178 -8.34 -3.93 16.51
CA SER A 178 -8.29 -2.86 15.51
C SER A 178 -7.52 -1.66 16.07
N ASN A 179 -6.56 -1.16 15.30
CA ASN A 179 -5.73 -0.01 15.64
C ASN A 179 -5.30 0.73 14.38
N ILE A 180 -4.61 1.85 14.56
CA ILE A 180 -4.19 2.73 13.47
C ILE A 180 -3.29 2.04 12.43
N ALA A 181 -2.43 1.10 12.84
CA ALA A 181 -1.56 0.38 11.92
C ALA A 181 -2.37 -0.54 10.99
N TRP A 182 -3.37 -1.24 11.52
CA TRP A 182 -4.27 -2.05 10.70
C TRP A 182 -5.13 -1.20 9.78
N GLU A 183 -5.64 -0.06 10.26
CA GLU A 183 -6.39 0.85 9.41
C GLU A 183 -5.55 1.35 8.23
N ALA A 184 -4.30 1.75 8.53
CA ALA A 184 -3.36 2.19 7.51
C ALA A 184 -3.02 1.06 6.53
N VAL A 185 -2.85 -0.19 6.99
CA VAL A 185 -2.55 -1.33 6.12
C VAL A 185 -3.73 -1.68 5.21
N ASP A 186 -4.96 -1.67 5.74
CA ASP A 186 -6.15 -2.05 4.98
C ASP A 186 -6.55 -1.01 3.92
N ASN A 187 -6.26 0.28 4.16
CA ASN A 187 -6.65 1.39 3.29
C ASN A 187 -5.46 2.31 3.01
N ARG A 188 -4.43 1.80 2.35
CA ARG A 188 -3.18 2.51 2.12
C ARG A 188 -2.93 2.94 0.69
N ILE A 189 -2.18 4.01 0.57
CA ILE A 189 -1.35 4.39 -0.59
C ILE A 189 0.04 4.70 -0.04
N VAL A 190 1.09 4.11 -0.61
CA VAL A 190 2.46 4.23 -0.09
C VAL A 190 3.37 4.93 -1.11
N PRO A 191 3.42 6.28 -1.09
CA PRO A 191 4.22 7.04 -2.04
C PRO A 191 5.72 6.83 -1.91
N TYR A 192 6.19 6.47 -0.72
CA TYR A 192 7.62 6.28 -0.45
C TYR A 192 7.87 5.11 0.51
N GLY A 193 8.92 4.33 0.26
CA GLY A 193 9.36 3.27 1.16
C GLY A 193 8.51 1.99 1.11
N ALA A 194 7.71 1.77 0.07
CA ALA A 194 6.79 0.62 -0.02
C ALA A 194 7.48 -0.74 0.19
N GLN A 195 8.72 -0.90 -0.27
CA GLN A 195 9.46 -2.15 -0.08
C GLN A 195 9.69 -2.47 1.39
N THR A 196 9.99 -1.45 2.21
CA THR A 196 10.17 -1.60 3.66
C THR A 196 8.86 -2.03 4.32
N LEU A 197 7.74 -1.39 3.95
CA LEU A 197 6.42 -1.80 4.45
C LEU A 197 6.13 -3.27 4.14
N PHE A 198 6.34 -3.72 2.89
CA PHE A 198 6.09 -5.11 2.53
C PHE A 198 6.97 -6.10 3.29
N LYS A 199 8.21 -5.75 3.63
CA LYS A 199 9.07 -6.57 4.49
C LYS A 199 8.55 -6.65 5.94
N ILE A 200 8.05 -5.56 6.48
CA ILE A 200 7.39 -5.57 7.80
C ILE A 200 6.15 -6.47 7.77
N LEU A 201 5.30 -6.33 6.76
CA LEU A 201 4.09 -7.13 6.62
C LEU A 201 4.39 -8.63 6.41
N GLU A 202 5.43 -8.96 5.66
CA GLU A 202 5.92 -10.34 5.50
C GLU A 202 6.29 -10.98 6.84
N ALA A 203 6.91 -10.21 7.73
CA ALA A 203 7.36 -10.70 9.03
C ALA A 203 6.21 -10.89 10.05
N VAL A 204 5.07 -10.20 9.85
CA VAL A 204 3.93 -10.22 10.79
C VAL A 204 2.79 -11.11 10.32
N LEU A 205 2.54 -11.20 9.01
CA LEU A 205 1.42 -11.92 8.37
C LEU A 205 1.84 -13.23 7.73
#